data_183399b824358aa299b329cf017c9dad
#
_entry.id   183399b824358aa299b329cf017c9dad
#
_cell.length_a   1.000
_cell.length_b   1.000
_cell.length_c   1.000
_cell.angle_alpha   90.00
_cell.angle_beta   90.00
_cell.angle_gamma   90.00
#
_symmetry.space_group_name_H-M   'P 1'
#
loop_
_entity.id
_entity.type
_entity.pdbx_description
1 polymer ?
#
loop_
_entity_poly.entity_id
_entity_poly.type
_entity_poly.pdbx_seq_one_letter_code
_entity_poly.pdbx_strand_id
1 'polypeptide(L)'
;MNVLYFAWVRQKIGHSEETIAHTPELRTVGDLANMLAARGGGYGEAFADRKRLRAAVNQVHAGFDAAIAAGDEIAFFPPVTGG
;
A
#
# COMPACT_ATOMS: atom_id res chain seq x y z
N MET A 1 8.34 8.32 2.93
CA MET A 1 7.21 7.58 3.50
C MET A 1 7.66 6.19 3.92
N ASN A 2 7.11 5.69 4.99
CA ASN A 2 7.34 4.31 5.40
C ASN A 2 6.14 3.46 4.97
N VAL A 3 6.37 2.43 4.16
CA VAL A 3 5.31 1.61 3.60
C VAL A 3 5.39 0.22 4.22
N LEU A 4 4.29 -0.23 4.81
CA LEU A 4 4.20 -1.50 5.53
C LEU A 4 3.31 -2.47 4.78
N TYR A 5 3.70 -3.74 4.78
CA TYR A 5 2.97 -4.82 4.12
C TYR A 5 2.63 -5.91 5.14
N PHE A 6 1.39 -6.38 5.12
CA PHE A 6 0.91 -7.38 6.07
C PHE A 6 0.32 -8.60 5.37
N ALA A 7 0.35 -9.73 6.08
CA ALA A 7 -0.30 -10.97 5.66
C ALA A 7 0.15 -11.39 4.25
N TRP A 8 -0.82 -11.77 3.38
CA TRP A 8 -0.44 -12.26 2.05
C TRP A 8 0.19 -11.18 1.19
N VAL A 9 -0.08 -9.89 1.46
CA VAL A 9 0.57 -8.78 0.74
C VAL A 9 2.08 -8.86 0.99
N ARG A 10 2.48 -9.03 2.24
CA ARG A 10 3.89 -9.19 2.60
C ARG A 10 4.50 -10.42 1.94
N GLN A 11 3.76 -11.53 1.92
CA GLN A 11 4.24 -12.77 1.32
C GLN A 11 4.50 -12.61 -0.17
N LYS A 12 3.62 -11.91 -0.89
CA LYS A 12 3.78 -11.67 -2.33
C LYS A 12 4.97 -10.77 -2.63
N ILE A 13 5.14 -9.72 -1.82
CA ILE A 13 6.18 -8.72 -2.04
C ILE A 13 7.55 -9.21 -1.56
N GLY A 14 7.59 -9.98 -0.47
CA GLY A 14 8.82 -10.58 0.02
C GLY A 14 9.50 -9.85 1.17
N HIS A 15 8.94 -8.74 1.63
CA HIS A 15 9.44 -8.05 2.82
C HIS A 15 8.28 -7.30 3.51
N SER A 16 8.53 -6.91 4.77
CA SER A 16 7.47 -6.37 5.62
C SER A 16 7.32 -4.87 5.53
N GLU A 17 8.35 -4.16 5.12
CA GLU A 17 8.31 -2.70 5.02
C GLU A 17 9.43 -2.20 4.12
N GLU A 18 9.26 -0.97 3.64
CA GLU A 18 10.30 -0.27 2.91
C GLU A 18 10.06 1.24 2.97
N THR A 19 11.13 1.99 2.80
CA THR A 19 11.05 3.44 2.71
C THR A 19 10.96 3.83 1.25
N ILE A 20 9.96 4.64 0.92
CA ILE A 20 9.74 5.14 -0.44
C ILE A 20 9.75 6.66 -0.40
N ALA A 21 10.55 7.26 -1.28
CA ALA A 21 10.60 8.72 -1.36
C ALA A 21 9.27 9.27 -1.87
N HIS A 22 8.76 10.29 -1.20
CA HIS A 22 7.56 10.98 -1.66
C HIS A 22 7.92 11.87 -2.85
N THR A 23 7.11 11.80 -3.90
CA THR A 23 7.27 12.64 -5.08
C THR A 23 5.95 13.35 -5.36
N PRO A 24 5.95 14.45 -6.16
CA PRO A 24 4.69 15.15 -6.46
C PRO A 24 3.63 14.31 -7.16
N GLU A 25 4.03 13.21 -7.80
CA GLU A 25 3.10 12.30 -8.46
C GLU A 25 2.38 11.39 -7.48
N LEU A 26 2.91 11.21 -6.28
CA LEU A 26 2.31 10.35 -5.25
C LEU A 26 1.39 11.18 -4.37
N ARG A 27 0.20 11.48 -4.86
CA ARG A 27 -0.76 12.34 -4.17
C ARG A 27 -1.68 11.55 -3.25
N THR A 28 -2.00 10.32 -3.64
CA THR A 28 -2.98 9.50 -2.93
C THR A 28 -2.43 8.09 -2.70
N VAL A 29 -3.12 7.36 -1.82
CA VAL A 29 -2.83 5.92 -1.62
C VAL A 29 -2.91 5.18 -2.97
N GLY A 30 -3.90 5.53 -3.80
CA GLY A 30 -4.05 4.91 -5.12
C GLY A 30 -2.85 5.16 -6.04
N ASP A 31 -2.30 6.36 -6.02
CA ASP A 31 -1.10 6.66 -6.79
C ASP A 31 0.08 5.80 -6.35
N LEU A 32 0.24 5.64 -5.04
CA LEU A 32 1.27 4.77 -4.49
C LEU A 32 1.05 3.32 -4.90
N ALA A 33 -0.19 2.84 -4.82
CA ALA A 33 -0.54 1.48 -5.23
C ALA A 33 -0.23 1.25 -6.70
N ASN A 34 -0.54 2.22 -7.57
CA ASN A 34 -0.23 2.15 -9.00
C ASN A 34 1.28 2.05 -9.24
N MET A 35 2.06 2.86 -8.53
CA MET A 35 3.52 2.84 -8.65
C MET A 35 4.08 1.49 -8.23
N LEU A 36 3.59 0.96 -7.11
CA LEU A 36 4.04 -0.34 -6.61
C LEU A 36 3.65 -1.47 -7.57
N ALA A 37 2.42 -1.45 -8.08
CA ALA A 37 1.99 -2.45 -9.06
C ALA A 37 2.88 -2.45 -10.31
N ALA A 38 3.33 -1.29 -10.74
CA ALA A 38 4.17 -1.16 -11.93
C ALA A 38 5.55 -1.78 -11.77
N ARG A 39 5.97 -2.07 -10.56
CA ARG A 39 7.24 -2.78 -10.32
C ARG A 39 7.21 -4.22 -10.84
N GLY A 40 6.01 -4.78 -11.03
CA GLY A 40 5.84 -6.16 -11.50
C GLY A 40 6.11 -7.20 -10.42
N GLY A 41 6.24 -8.46 -10.83
CA GLY A 41 6.51 -9.55 -9.91
C GLY A 41 5.51 -9.63 -8.76
N GLY A 42 6.02 -9.81 -7.55
CA GLY A 42 5.18 -9.88 -6.36
C GLY A 42 4.39 -8.61 -6.08
N TYR A 43 4.93 -7.45 -6.43
CA TYR A 43 4.20 -6.18 -6.31
C TYR A 43 2.99 -6.17 -7.26
N GLY A 44 3.18 -6.56 -8.51
CA GLY A 44 2.09 -6.63 -9.47
C GLY A 44 0.99 -7.56 -9.01
N GLU A 45 1.37 -8.72 -8.47
CA GLU A 45 0.39 -9.67 -7.94
C GLU A 45 -0.36 -9.12 -6.73
N ALA A 46 0.37 -8.51 -5.79
CA ALA A 46 -0.23 -7.99 -4.57
C ALA A 46 -1.22 -6.86 -4.85
N PHE A 47 -0.93 -6.02 -5.82
CA PHE A 47 -1.73 -4.83 -6.11
C PHE A 47 -2.65 -4.97 -7.32
N ALA A 48 -2.80 -6.19 -7.86
CA ALA A 48 -3.61 -6.41 -9.05
C ALA A 48 -5.11 -6.18 -8.82
N ASP A 49 -5.61 -6.53 -7.64
CA ASP A 49 -7.03 -6.42 -7.33
C ASP A 49 -7.23 -5.62 -6.05
N ARG A 50 -7.62 -4.36 -6.22
CA ARG A 50 -7.84 -3.46 -5.09
C ARG A 50 -9.00 -3.87 -4.19
N LYS A 51 -9.92 -4.67 -4.68
CA LYS A 51 -11.03 -5.18 -3.86
C LYS A 51 -10.52 -6.08 -2.74
N ARG A 52 -9.35 -6.67 -2.92
CA ARG A 52 -8.73 -7.56 -1.94
C ARG A 52 -7.74 -6.83 -1.04
N LEU A 53 -7.65 -5.51 -1.16
CA LEU A 53 -6.71 -4.70 -0.41
C LEU A 53 -7.41 -3.65 0.43
N ARG A 54 -6.81 -3.37 1.56
CA ARG A 54 -7.16 -2.23 2.40
C ARG A 54 -5.91 -1.44 2.70
N ALA A 55 -6.09 -0.19 3.08
CA ALA A 55 -4.98 0.67 3.42
C ALA A 55 -5.25 1.46 4.69
N ALA A 56 -4.17 1.86 5.34
CA ALA A 56 -4.23 2.78 6.47
C ALA A 56 -3.13 3.81 6.29
N VAL A 57 -3.43 5.06 6.62
CA VAL A 57 -2.47 6.15 6.62
C VAL A 57 -2.29 6.60 8.07
N ASN A 58 -1.06 6.50 8.55
CA ASN A 58 -0.74 6.82 9.95
C ASN A 58 -1.67 6.08 10.93
N GLN A 59 -1.88 4.79 10.66
CA GLN A 59 -2.67 3.87 11.48
C GLN A 59 -4.18 4.13 11.49
N VAL A 60 -4.66 4.96 10.54
CA VAL A 60 -6.08 5.22 10.37
C VAL A 60 -6.52 4.65 9.03
N HIS A 61 -7.57 3.84 9.04
CA HIS A 61 -8.11 3.25 7.80
C HIS A 61 -8.41 4.35 6.78
N ALA A 62 -8.02 4.11 5.54
CA ALA A 62 -8.14 5.11 4.48
C ALA A 62 -8.51 4.43 3.17
N GLY A 63 -9.26 5.14 2.34
CA GLY A 63 -9.54 4.69 0.97
C GLY A 63 -8.36 4.99 0.06
N PHE A 64 -8.43 4.48 -1.16
CA PHE A 64 -7.39 4.72 -2.14
C PHE A 64 -7.34 6.17 -2.63
N ASP A 65 -8.38 6.93 -2.38
CA ASP A 65 -8.44 8.37 -2.69
C ASP A 65 -7.85 9.25 -1.59
N ALA A 66 -7.47 8.67 -0.46
CA ALA A 66 -6.91 9.44 0.65
C ALA A 66 -5.57 10.07 0.28
N ALA A 67 -5.37 11.31 0.69
CA ALA A 67 -4.12 12.02 0.43
C ALA A 67 -2.97 11.46 1.27
N ILE A 68 -1.78 11.45 0.68
CA ILE A 68 -0.56 11.07 1.38
C ILE A 68 0.48 12.18 1.22
N ALA A 69 1.42 12.23 2.15
CA ALA A 69 2.46 13.26 2.17
C ALA A 69 3.78 12.67 2.64
N ALA A 70 4.85 13.44 2.46
CA ALA A 70 6.17 13.06 2.96
C ALA A 70 6.08 12.79 4.48
N GLY A 71 6.74 11.73 4.92
CA GLY A 71 6.75 11.37 6.33
C GLY A 71 5.60 10.49 6.79
N ASP A 72 4.60 10.26 5.94
CA ASP A 72 3.48 9.39 6.30
C ASP A 72 3.90 7.92 6.37
N GLU A 73 3.16 7.17 7.17
CA GLU A 73 3.22 5.71 7.19
C GLU A 73 1.98 5.19 6.45
N ILE A 74 2.19 4.38 5.43
CA ILE A 74 1.10 3.79 4.65
C ILE A 74 1.18 2.27 4.78
N ALA A 75 0.12 1.65 5.26
CA ALA A 75 0.05 0.20 5.41
C ALA A 75 -0.91 -0.40 4.40
N PHE A 76 -0.53 -1.54 3.83
CA PHE A 76 -1.40 -2.33 2.96
C PHE A 76 -1.62 -3.70 3.58
N PHE A 77 -2.88 -4.12 3.61
CA PHE A 77 -3.27 -5.37 4.28
C PHE A 77 -4.53 -5.92 3.61
N PRO A 78 -4.86 -7.20 3.82
CA PRO A 78 -6.09 -7.76 3.29
C PRO A 78 -7.29 -7.28 4.09
N PRO A 79 -8.50 -7.35 3.50
CA PRO A 79 -9.71 -7.05 4.26
C PRO A 79 -9.83 -7.93 5.49
N VAL A 80 -10.26 -7.34 6.59
CA VAL A 80 -10.58 -8.12 7.78
C VAL A 80 -11.94 -8.76 7.55
N THR A 81 -11.96 -10.10 7.55
CA THR A 81 -13.21 -10.80 7.36
C THR A 81 -13.83 -11.17 8.69
N GLY A 82 -15.00 -10.79 8.88
CA GLY A 82 -15.89 -11.30 9.87
C GLY A 82 -15.51 -11.33 11.25
N GLY A 83 -15.20 -11.14 11.56
CA GLY A 83 -15.12 -11.41 12.75
C GLY A 83 -15.72 -11.10 13.79
#